data_5f5fb45f2d863b8683ca1b3d68745209
#
_entry.id   5f5fb45f2d863b8683ca1b3d68745209
#
_cell.length_a   1.000
_cell.length_b   1.000
_cell.length_c   1.000
_cell.angle_alpha   90.00
_cell.angle_beta   90.00
_cell.angle_gamma   90.00
#
_symmetry.space_group_name_H-M   'P 1'
#
loop_
_entity.id
_entity.type
_entity.pdbx_description
1 polymer ?
#
loop_
_entity_poly.entity_id
_entity_poly.type
_entity_poly.pdbx_seq_one_letter_code
_entity_poly.pdbx_strand_id
1 'polypeptide(L)'
;VKKIKINVVDFGGDKRNFLTDILEENYELEYSDKPDFLIYSVFGNEHKKFNNCVKIFYTGEPVTPNFEECDYGIGFDYIEFEDRYLRLPLCEMKMTKDILNRSIFKRDQLKNRKFCNFIYSNGTAGNGALLRKKFCEMLMQYKHIDCPGLVMNNMKPVDFISRYDSNWEKGKINFIGNYKFTIAFENTVMNGYTTEKLIQPLIAGSIPIYYGNPRVVEQFNKEAFINCNDYDNCLDKVIERVIEIDNNDDLAYKMITSYPLTESYSFDWREKLENFLINIIEKGNKSFNIGKSFDNHSQELSEYSTDVLNGKLIAEAIIKKIRQYSCVYIYGDGKYGTKTADILMENNIEIKAYLVSKSKNKTINNIPVIQFDEKDISKDAVILIAVREEAQNDLADMLKQKGYYNLIAIDGYIISIIKACL
;
A
#
# COMPACT_ATOMS: atom_id res chain seq x y z
N VAL A 1 -7.27 31.49 12.77
CA VAL A 1 -6.74 30.27 12.10
C VAL A 1 -5.26 30.20 12.40
N LYS A 2 -4.79 29.04 12.87
CA LYS A 2 -3.36 28.79 13.16
C LYS A 2 -2.55 28.81 11.88
N LYS A 3 -1.44 29.53 11.85
CA LYS A 3 -0.51 29.56 10.72
C LYS A 3 0.53 28.46 10.86
N ILE A 4 0.79 27.70 9.77
CA ILE A 4 1.79 26.63 9.74
C ILE A 4 2.70 26.79 8.53
N LYS A 5 3.99 26.48 8.70
CA LYS A 5 4.97 26.50 7.61
C LYS A 5 5.06 25.13 6.97
N ILE A 6 4.78 25.07 5.68
CA ILE A 6 4.83 23.83 4.92
C ILE A 6 5.74 23.94 3.69
N ASN A 7 6.12 22.80 3.14
CA ASN A 7 6.58 22.68 1.76
C ASN A 7 6.08 21.39 1.14
N VAL A 8 6.05 21.34 -0.18
CA VAL A 8 5.66 20.16 -0.96
C VAL A 8 6.73 19.91 -2.00
N VAL A 9 7.28 18.69 -2.04
CA VAL A 9 8.31 18.28 -2.99
C VAL A 9 8.02 16.88 -3.52
N ASP A 10 8.64 16.50 -4.61
CA ASP A 10 8.57 15.14 -5.20
C ASP A 10 7.15 14.65 -5.51
N PHE A 11 6.21 15.55 -5.77
CA PHE A 11 4.80 15.25 -6.04
C PHE A 11 4.45 15.14 -7.54
N GLY A 12 5.39 15.45 -8.43
CA GLY A 12 5.19 15.36 -9.89
C GLY A 12 4.32 16.48 -10.50
N GLY A 13 4.07 17.57 -9.79
CA GLY A 13 3.25 18.70 -10.22
C GLY A 13 3.42 19.92 -9.32
N ASP A 14 2.38 20.75 -9.26
CA ASP A 14 2.34 21.93 -8.42
C ASP A 14 2.41 21.57 -6.91
N LYS A 15 2.89 22.53 -6.11
CA LYS A 15 2.91 22.39 -4.64
C LYS A 15 1.49 22.26 -4.05
N ARG A 16 0.48 22.76 -4.75
CA ARG A 16 -0.92 22.62 -4.36
C ARG A 16 -1.48 21.27 -4.79
N ASN A 17 -2.06 20.54 -3.86
CA ASN A 17 -2.63 19.21 -4.07
C ASN A 17 -3.74 18.95 -3.03
N PHE A 18 -4.43 17.83 -3.14
CA PHE A 18 -5.57 17.50 -2.27
C PHE A 18 -5.22 17.46 -0.77
N LEU A 19 -3.96 17.17 -0.37
CA LEU A 19 -3.53 17.22 1.04
C LEU A 19 -3.44 18.66 1.51
N THR A 20 -2.86 19.54 0.70
CA THR A 20 -2.80 20.97 1.01
C THR A 20 -4.18 21.62 0.99
N ASP A 21 -5.09 21.21 0.08
CA ASP A 21 -6.46 21.70 0.04
C ASP A 21 -7.22 21.36 1.35
N ILE A 22 -7.04 20.14 1.90
CA ILE A 22 -7.62 19.76 3.18
C ILE A 22 -6.99 20.56 4.34
N LEU A 23 -5.67 20.79 4.32
CA LEU A 23 -5.01 21.59 5.36
C LEU A 23 -5.46 23.05 5.33
N GLU A 24 -5.69 23.65 4.15
CA GLU A 24 -6.17 25.03 4.00
C GLU A 24 -7.56 25.27 4.60
N GLU A 25 -8.37 24.22 4.76
CA GLU A 25 -9.67 24.34 5.44
C GLU A 25 -9.53 24.61 6.95
N ASN A 26 -8.41 24.20 7.55
CA ASN A 26 -8.17 24.27 9.01
C ASN A 26 -7.04 25.23 9.39
N TYR A 27 -6.09 25.53 8.48
CA TYR A 27 -4.87 26.27 8.74
C TYR A 27 -4.60 27.33 7.66
N GLU A 28 -3.86 28.41 8.05
CA GLU A 28 -3.21 29.31 7.10
C GLU A 28 -1.86 28.73 6.69
N LEU A 29 -1.69 28.37 5.41
CA LEU A 29 -0.47 27.76 4.90
C LEU A 29 0.56 28.80 4.46
N GLU A 30 1.76 28.75 5.04
CA GLU A 30 2.94 29.50 4.58
C GLU A 30 3.92 28.54 3.90
N TYR A 31 4.10 28.67 2.59
CA TYR A 31 5.11 27.89 1.86
C TYR A 31 6.51 28.43 2.14
N SER A 32 7.41 27.59 2.63
CA SER A 32 8.74 27.97 3.12
C SER A 32 9.81 26.96 2.71
N ASP A 33 11.03 27.44 2.47
CA ASP A 33 12.21 26.59 2.28
C ASP A 33 12.75 26.03 3.62
N LYS A 34 12.21 26.53 4.75
CA LYS A 34 12.42 25.97 6.09
C LYS A 34 11.07 25.62 6.70
N PRO A 35 10.42 24.57 6.21
CA PRO A 35 9.08 24.19 6.67
C PRO A 35 9.13 23.54 8.06
N ASP A 36 8.02 23.63 8.79
CA ASP A 36 7.75 22.79 9.95
C ASP A 36 7.27 21.41 9.52
N PHE A 37 6.51 21.35 8.41
CA PHE A 37 5.95 20.12 7.84
C PHE A 37 6.27 20.04 6.35
N LEU A 38 6.88 18.93 5.94
CA LEU A 38 7.20 18.63 4.55
C LEU A 38 6.29 17.50 4.03
N ILE A 39 5.51 17.77 2.99
CA ILE A 39 4.73 16.77 2.29
C ILE A 39 5.54 16.33 1.06
N TYR A 40 5.69 15.02 0.85
CA TYR A 40 6.42 14.51 -0.30
C TYR A 40 5.87 13.19 -0.83
N SER A 41 6.25 12.85 -2.04
CA SER A 41 5.83 11.63 -2.74
C SER A 41 7.02 10.95 -3.43
N VAL A 42 6.75 10.10 -4.41
CA VAL A 42 7.74 9.18 -5.04
C VAL A 42 8.45 9.76 -6.27
N PHE A 43 8.14 10.99 -6.71
CA PHE A 43 8.61 11.52 -8.00
C PHE A 43 9.91 12.32 -7.91
N GLY A 44 10.77 12.04 -6.90
CA GLY A 44 12.06 12.70 -6.74
C GLY A 44 12.76 12.37 -5.45
N ASN A 45 13.83 13.13 -5.14
CA ASN A 45 14.66 12.98 -3.95
C ASN A 45 14.89 14.31 -3.22
N GLU A 46 14.11 15.34 -3.52
CA GLU A 46 14.25 16.67 -2.91
C GLU A 46 13.97 16.63 -1.40
N HIS A 47 13.07 15.74 -0.94
CA HIS A 47 12.74 15.52 0.48
C HIS A 47 13.99 15.21 1.34
N LYS A 48 15.06 14.63 0.74
CA LYS A 48 16.32 14.31 1.45
C LYS A 48 17.13 15.55 1.87
N LYS A 49 16.85 16.72 1.27
CA LYS A 49 17.49 17.98 1.63
C LYS A 49 16.93 18.60 2.90
N PHE A 50 15.79 18.15 3.39
CA PHE A 50 15.09 18.69 4.56
C PHE A 50 15.30 17.78 5.76
N ASN A 51 15.99 18.26 6.81
CA ASN A 51 16.38 17.43 7.95
C ASN A 51 15.74 17.87 9.29
N ASN A 52 15.12 19.04 9.36
CA ASN A 52 14.61 19.64 10.61
C ASN A 52 13.11 19.95 10.49
N CYS A 53 12.33 19.05 9.95
CA CYS A 53 10.88 19.18 9.79
C CYS A 53 10.21 17.82 9.92
N VAL A 54 8.94 17.81 10.22
CA VAL A 54 8.11 16.60 10.16
C VAL A 54 7.85 16.26 8.69
N LYS A 55 8.18 15.03 8.28
CA LYS A 55 8.00 14.54 6.91
C LYS A 55 6.78 13.66 6.80
N ILE A 56 5.87 14.03 5.90
CA ILE A 56 4.63 13.31 5.61
C ILE A 56 4.72 12.75 4.19
N PHE A 57 4.84 11.44 4.09
CA PHE A 57 4.88 10.73 2.81
C PHE A 57 3.47 10.39 2.33
N TYR A 58 3.22 10.56 1.04
CA TYR A 58 2.02 10.08 0.37
C TYR A 58 2.37 9.36 -0.93
N THR A 59 1.67 8.26 -1.23
CA THR A 59 1.77 7.61 -2.53
C THR A 59 0.45 7.05 -3.03
N GLY A 60 0.21 7.23 -4.33
CA GLY A 60 -0.77 6.47 -5.12
C GLY A 60 -0.11 5.41 -6.01
N GLU A 61 1.23 5.33 -5.98
CA GLU A 61 2.04 4.38 -6.74
C GLU A 61 2.40 3.15 -5.88
N PRO A 62 2.81 2.01 -6.47
CA PRO A 62 3.08 0.77 -5.73
C PRO A 62 4.41 0.85 -4.97
N VAL A 63 4.49 1.76 -4.03
CA VAL A 63 5.66 2.02 -3.16
C VAL A 63 5.20 2.03 -1.71
N THR A 64 5.87 1.28 -0.85
CA THR A 64 5.65 1.25 0.59
C THR A 64 6.35 2.44 1.26
N PRO A 65 5.74 3.14 2.23
CA PRO A 65 6.41 4.19 3.00
C PRO A 65 7.68 3.69 3.69
N ASN A 66 8.77 4.45 3.59
CA ASN A 66 9.99 4.21 4.36
C ASN A 66 10.01 5.12 5.58
N PHE A 67 9.72 4.57 6.76
CA PHE A 67 9.70 5.34 8.01
C PHE A 67 11.09 5.69 8.56
N GLU A 68 12.16 5.33 7.88
CA GLU A 68 13.50 5.91 8.13
C GLU A 68 13.65 7.26 7.43
N GLU A 69 12.84 7.55 6.41
CA GLU A 69 12.86 8.80 5.65
C GLU A 69 11.67 9.70 5.96
N CYS A 70 10.54 9.14 6.45
CA CYS A 70 9.34 9.89 6.82
C CYS A 70 8.94 9.70 8.29
N ASP A 71 8.28 10.70 8.86
CA ASP A 71 7.67 10.63 10.18
C ASP A 71 6.28 10.01 10.11
N TYR A 72 5.51 10.34 9.07
CA TYR A 72 4.16 9.86 8.83
C TYR A 72 4.00 9.38 7.39
N GLY A 73 3.20 8.34 7.19
CA GLY A 73 2.94 7.76 5.87
C GLY A 73 1.44 7.65 5.56
N ILE A 74 1.09 7.92 4.31
CA ILE A 74 -0.24 7.71 3.75
C ILE A 74 -0.08 6.85 2.50
N GLY A 75 -0.66 5.66 2.49
CA GLY A 75 -0.50 4.71 1.40
C GLY A 75 -1.53 3.59 1.42
N PHE A 76 -1.30 2.55 0.65
CA PHE A 76 -2.25 1.45 0.45
C PHE A 76 -1.98 0.22 1.32
N ASP A 77 -0.78 0.10 1.88
CA ASP A 77 -0.34 -1.08 2.62
C ASP A 77 -1.17 -1.34 3.87
N TYR A 78 -1.22 -2.61 4.31
CA TYR A 78 -1.83 -3.01 5.57
C TYR A 78 -0.81 -2.88 6.72
N ILE A 79 -0.30 -1.65 6.94
CA ILE A 79 0.66 -1.34 8.00
C ILE A 79 -0.09 -0.99 9.28
N GLU A 80 0.34 -1.56 10.41
CA GLU A 80 -0.09 -1.18 11.75
C GLU A 80 1.06 -0.45 12.45
N PHE A 81 1.12 0.87 12.32
CA PHE A 81 2.16 1.68 12.92
C PHE A 81 1.59 2.83 13.74
N GLU A 82 0.92 2.46 14.85
CA GLU A 82 0.31 3.41 15.79
C GLU A 82 -0.54 4.48 15.05
N ASP A 83 -0.27 5.75 15.30
CA ASP A 83 -0.90 6.89 14.63
C ASP A 83 0.02 7.54 13.56
N ARG A 84 1.08 6.84 13.15
CA ARG A 84 2.03 7.31 12.14
C ARG A 84 1.68 6.89 10.72
N TYR A 85 0.73 5.99 10.55
CA TYR A 85 0.32 5.51 9.22
C TYR A 85 -1.19 5.56 9.03
N LEU A 86 -1.60 6.14 7.91
CA LEU A 86 -2.97 6.07 7.43
C LEU A 86 -3.05 5.20 6.18
N ARG A 87 -3.78 4.09 6.26
CA ARG A 87 -4.11 3.32 5.06
C ARG A 87 -5.19 4.05 4.27
N LEU A 88 -4.82 4.55 3.09
CA LEU A 88 -5.69 5.23 2.16
C LEU A 88 -5.32 4.84 0.72
N PRO A 89 -5.74 3.66 0.22
CA PRO A 89 -5.47 3.25 -1.14
C PRO A 89 -6.15 4.18 -2.16
N LEU A 90 -5.54 4.36 -3.31
CA LEU A 90 -6.02 5.26 -4.35
C LEU A 90 -7.47 4.97 -4.77
N CYS A 91 -7.88 3.70 -4.73
CA CYS A 91 -9.26 3.32 -5.03
C CYS A 91 -10.28 4.02 -4.11
N GLU A 92 -9.98 4.20 -2.82
CA GLU A 92 -10.90 4.88 -1.89
C GLU A 92 -11.11 6.35 -2.26
N MET A 93 -10.04 7.04 -2.65
CA MET A 93 -10.11 8.45 -3.08
C MET A 93 -10.84 8.63 -4.42
N LYS A 94 -10.80 7.60 -5.28
CA LYS A 94 -11.50 7.58 -6.58
C LYS A 94 -12.91 7.01 -6.50
N MET A 95 -13.28 6.46 -5.34
CA MET A 95 -14.60 5.91 -5.11
C MET A 95 -15.62 7.02 -4.96
N THR A 96 -16.62 7.01 -5.82
CA THR A 96 -17.79 7.88 -5.72
C THR A 96 -19.04 7.05 -5.40
N LYS A 97 -20.07 7.71 -4.85
CA LYS A 97 -21.36 7.06 -4.61
C LYS A 97 -22.03 6.59 -5.91
N ASP A 98 -21.55 7.03 -7.07
CA ASP A 98 -22.05 6.56 -8.37
C ASP A 98 -21.89 5.06 -8.58
N ILE A 99 -20.91 4.44 -7.90
CA ILE A 99 -20.75 2.98 -7.92
C ILE A 99 -21.99 2.25 -7.41
N LEU A 100 -22.78 2.88 -6.54
CA LEU A 100 -24.00 2.30 -5.98
C LEU A 100 -25.16 2.32 -6.98
N ASN A 101 -25.09 3.11 -8.03
CA ASN A 101 -26.13 3.24 -9.05
C ASN A 101 -26.16 2.06 -10.05
N ARG A 102 -25.30 1.06 -9.90
CA ARG A 102 -25.25 -0.13 -10.78
C ARG A 102 -26.57 -0.91 -10.83
N SER A 103 -27.33 -0.91 -9.74
CA SER A 103 -28.64 -1.55 -9.68
C SER A 103 -29.69 -0.96 -10.64
N ILE A 104 -29.43 0.25 -11.17
CA ILE A 104 -30.30 0.93 -12.16
C ILE A 104 -30.07 0.39 -13.57
N PHE A 105 -29.00 -0.38 -13.80
CA PHE A 105 -28.67 -0.94 -15.11
C PHE A 105 -29.77 -1.88 -15.60
N LYS A 106 -30.28 -1.65 -16.83
CA LYS A 106 -31.34 -2.45 -17.42
C LYS A 106 -30.77 -3.55 -18.31
N ARG A 107 -31.39 -4.72 -18.29
CA ARG A 107 -30.93 -5.91 -19.04
C ARG A 107 -30.85 -5.68 -20.56
N ASP A 108 -31.76 -4.93 -21.12
CA ASP A 108 -31.78 -4.61 -22.56
C ASP A 108 -30.56 -3.79 -23.01
N GLN A 109 -29.93 -3.06 -22.10
CA GLN A 109 -28.71 -2.31 -22.36
C GLN A 109 -27.51 -3.20 -22.69
N LEU A 110 -27.49 -4.47 -22.22
CA LEU A 110 -26.43 -5.43 -22.55
C LEU A 110 -26.31 -5.68 -24.05
N LYS A 111 -27.44 -5.76 -24.75
CA LYS A 111 -27.48 -6.08 -26.19
C LYS A 111 -26.75 -5.04 -27.05
N ASN A 112 -26.61 -3.81 -26.55
CA ASN A 112 -25.99 -2.71 -27.26
C ASN A 112 -24.51 -2.51 -26.87
N ARG A 113 -23.98 -3.31 -25.91
CA ARG A 113 -22.61 -3.19 -25.47
C ARG A 113 -21.65 -3.97 -26.37
N LYS A 114 -20.52 -3.34 -26.67
CA LYS A 114 -19.39 -4.00 -27.29
C LYS A 114 -18.77 -5.01 -26.31
N PHE A 115 -17.92 -5.88 -26.81
CA PHE A 115 -17.34 -6.97 -26.03
C PHE A 115 -16.45 -6.45 -24.89
N CYS A 116 -15.28 -5.90 -25.21
CA CYS A 116 -14.26 -5.56 -24.22
C CYS A 116 -13.46 -4.33 -24.64
N ASN A 117 -12.93 -3.60 -23.65
CA ASN A 117 -11.98 -2.51 -23.86
C ASN A 117 -10.69 -2.70 -23.06
N PHE A 118 -9.59 -2.07 -23.59
CA PHE A 118 -8.25 -2.07 -23.01
C PHE A 118 -7.67 -0.65 -23.08
N ILE A 119 -7.59 0.05 -21.94
CA ILE A 119 -7.23 1.48 -21.89
C ILE A 119 -5.97 1.69 -21.06
N TYR A 120 -4.81 1.69 -21.71
CA TYR A 120 -3.52 1.86 -21.05
C TYR A 120 -2.57 2.76 -21.84
N SER A 121 -1.82 3.60 -21.10
CA SER A 121 -0.76 4.45 -21.67
C SER A 121 0.65 3.91 -21.41
N ASN A 122 0.80 3.06 -20.38
CA ASN A 122 2.08 2.46 -20.00
C ASN A 122 2.06 0.96 -20.31
N GLY A 123 3.01 0.51 -21.13
CA GLY A 123 3.14 -0.88 -21.57
C GLY A 123 4.32 -1.65 -20.94
N THR A 124 5.15 -1.00 -20.13
CA THR A 124 6.45 -1.55 -19.71
C THR A 124 6.71 -1.51 -18.20
N ALA A 125 6.07 -0.61 -17.46
CA ALA A 125 6.32 -0.46 -16.03
C ALA A 125 5.62 -1.56 -15.21
N GLY A 126 6.44 -2.42 -14.61
CA GLY A 126 5.99 -3.50 -13.73
C GLY A 126 5.51 -4.77 -14.47
N ASN A 127 5.52 -5.89 -13.75
CA ASN A 127 5.14 -7.19 -14.31
C ASN A 127 3.69 -7.24 -14.80
N GLY A 128 2.78 -6.50 -14.13
CA GLY A 128 1.39 -6.40 -14.53
C GLY A 128 1.19 -5.71 -15.87
N ALA A 129 2.07 -4.75 -16.24
CA ALA A 129 2.00 -4.08 -17.54
C ALA A 129 2.29 -5.02 -18.71
N LEU A 130 3.26 -5.91 -18.56
CA LEU A 130 3.57 -6.94 -19.56
C LEU A 130 2.45 -8.00 -19.62
N LEU A 131 1.96 -8.42 -18.45
CA LEU A 131 0.92 -9.46 -18.36
C LEU A 131 -0.40 -9.00 -18.97
N ARG A 132 -0.82 -7.74 -18.75
CA ARG A 132 -2.07 -7.23 -19.34
C ARG A 132 -2.03 -7.14 -20.86
N LYS A 133 -0.86 -6.83 -21.44
CA LYS A 133 -0.68 -6.86 -22.90
C LYS A 133 -0.85 -8.28 -23.42
N LYS A 134 -0.13 -9.26 -22.83
CA LYS A 134 -0.26 -10.68 -23.16
C LYS A 134 -1.70 -11.17 -23.04
N PHE A 135 -2.38 -10.83 -21.94
CA PHE A 135 -3.77 -11.22 -21.73
C PHE A 135 -4.70 -10.64 -22.81
N CYS A 136 -4.52 -9.37 -23.17
CA CYS A 136 -5.28 -8.71 -24.22
C CYS A 136 -5.07 -9.40 -25.56
N GLU A 137 -3.82 -9.73 -25.94
CA GLU A 137 -3.48 -10.46 -27.17
C GLU A 137 -4.14 -11.85 -27.21
N MET A 138 -4.13 -12.59 -26.09
CA MET A 138 -4.79 -13.90 -25.97
C MET A 138 -6.31 -13.77 -26.10
N LEU A 139 -6.92 -12.82 -25.39
CA LEU A 139 -8.37 -12.63 -25.42
C LEU A 139 -8.88 -12.13 -26.79
N MET A 140 -8.05 -11.40 -27.55
CA MET A 140 -8.32 -10.98 -28.93
C MET A 140 -8.49 -12.17 -29.90
N GLN A 141 -7.97 -13.36 -29.56
CA GLN A 141 -8.20 -14.57 -30.37
C GLN A 141 -9.68 -15.01 -30.33
N TYR A 142 -10.40 -14.63 -29.28
CA TYR A 142 -11.82 -14.90 -29.16
C TYR A 142 -12.69 -13.83 -29.82
N LYS A 143 -12.50 -12.56 -29.44
CA LYS A 143 -13.26 -11.43 -29.98
C LYS A 143 -12.44 -10.14 -30.02
N HIS A 144 -12.79 -9.22 -30.92
CA HIS A 144 -12.16 -7.90 -31.03
C HIS A 144 -12.26 -7.11 -29.72
N ILE A 145 -11.16 -6.46 -29.33
CA ILE A 145 -11.05 -5.59 -28.17
C ILE A 145 -10.68 -4.18 -28.65
N ASP A 146 -11.43 -3.18 -28.24
CA ASP A 146 -11.13 -1.78 -28.54
C ASP A 146 -10.03 -1.25 -27.61
N CYS A 147 -8.94 -0.78 -28.20
CA CYS A 147 -7.74 -0.26 -27.52
C CYS A 147 -7.51 1.23 -27.86
N PRO A 148 -8.20 2.18 -27.19
CA PRO A 148 -8.03 3.61 -27.48
C PRO A 148 -6.77 4.22 -26.87
N GLY A 149 -6.09 3.51 -25.93
CA GLY A 149 -4.89 3.99 -25.24
C GLY A 149 -3.65 3.97 -26.12
N LEU A 150 -2.49 4.34 -25.56
CA LEU A 150 -1.21 4.30 -26.28
C LEU A 150 -0.71 2.87 -26.49
N VAL A 151 -1.06 1.95 -25.57
CA VAL A 151 -0.66 0.55 -25.66
C VAL A 151 -1.63 -0.21 -26.54
N MET A 152 -1.14 -0.90 -27.57
CA MET A 152 -1.93 -1.68 -28.53
C MET A 152 -3.01 -0.87 -29.25
N ASN A 153 -2.81 0.44 -29.46
CA ASN A 153 -3.79 1.30 -30.10
C ASN A 153 -4.28 0.71 -31.42
N ASN A 154 -5.60 0.53 -31.59
CA ASN A 154 -6.24 -0.02 -32.76
C ASN A 154 -7.48 0.75 -33.21
N MET A 155 -7.70 1.96 -32.66
CA MET A 155 -8.83 2.80 -33.02
C MET A 155 -8.45 4.29 -33.01
N LYS A 156 -9.32 5.11 -33.59
CA LYS A 156 -9.10 6.57 -33.57
C LYS A 156 -9.09 7.09 -32.15
N PRO A 157 -8.30 8.15 -31.85
CA PRO A 157 -8.33 8.84 -30.58
C PRO A 157 -9.77 9.22 -30.18
N VAL A 158 -10.11 9.02 -28.91
CA VAL A 158 -11.36 9.47 -28.31
C VAL A 158 -11.08 10.69 -27.43
N ASP A 159 -12.07 11.57 -27.27
CA ASP A 159 -11.91 12.92 -26.68
C ASP A 159 -11.35 12.95 -25.25
N PHE A 160 -11.34 11.83 -24.51
CA PHE A 160 -10.85 11.77 -23.13
C PHE A 160 -9.35 11.41 -23.00
N ILE A 161 -8.57 11.36 -24.09
CA ILE A 161 -7.18 10.85 -24.05
C ILE A 161 -6.20 11.78 -23.33
N SER A 162 -6.51 13.06 -23.24
CA SER A 162 -5.64 14.01 -22.54
C SER A 162 -5.89 13.97 -21.05
N ARG A 163 -4.90 13.48 -20.27
CA ARG A 163 -4.90 13.57 -18.79
C ARG A 163 -4.92 14.99 -18.24
N TYR A 164 -4.75 15.98 -19.11
CA TYR A 164 -4.77 17.41 -18.78
C TYR A 164 -6.17 18.01 -18.91
N ASP A 165 -7.16 17.27 -19.42
CA ASP A 165 -8.56 17.69 -19.44
C ASP A 165 -9.20 17.38 -18.09
N SER A 166 -9.82 18.38 -17.46
CA SER A 166 -10.53 18.24 -16.19
C SER A 166 -11.65 17.19 -16.21
N ASN A 167 -12.16 16.83 -17.40
CA ASN A 167 -13.23 15.84 -17.59
C ASN A 167 -12.74 14.47 -18.06
N TRP A 168 -11.42 14.21 -18.13
CA TRP A 168 -10.89 12.97 -18.69
C TRP A 168 -11.39 11.71 -17.98
N GLU A 169 -11.53 11.73 -16.64
CA GLU A 169 -12.04 10.58 -15.88
C GLU A 169 -13.50 10.29 -16.24
N LYS A 170 -14.34 11.32 -16.33
CA LYS A 170 -15.75 11.19 -16.73
C LYS A 170 -15.86 10.68 -18.16
N GLY A 171 -15.07 11.20 -19.08
CA GLY A 171 -14.98 10.73 -20.46
C GLY A 171 -14.59 9.26 -20.55
N LYS A 172 -13.59 8.85 -19.77
CA LYS A 172 -13.15 7.45 -19.69
C LYS A 172 -14.24 6.53 -19.14
N ILE A 173 -14.91 6.90 -18.05
CA ILE A 173 -16.03 6.14 -17.47
C ILE A 173 -17.16 5.99 -18.49
N ASN A 174 -17.55 7.08 -19.18
CA ASN A 174 -18.58 7.04 -20.23
C ASN A 174 -18.18 6.10 -21.38
N PHE A 175 -16.91 6.13 -21.81
CA PHE A 175 -16.42 5.22 -22.83
C PHE A 175 -16.50 3.76 -22.37
N ILE A 176 -16.01 3.44 -21.18
CA ILE A 176 -16.04 2.10 -20.57
C ILE A 176 -17.50 1.58 -20.50
N GLY A 177 -18.47 2.44 -20.22
CA GLY A 177 -19.88 2.09 -20.14
C GLY A 177 -20.48 1.51 -21.43
N ASN A 178 -19.78 1.62 -22.57
CA ASN A 178 -20.20 1.01 -23.84
C ASN A 178 -19.75 -0.45 -23.98
N TYR A 179 -19.05 -1.01 -22.99
CA TYR A 179 -18.46 -2.34 -23.08
C TYR A 179 -18.98 -3.27 -21.99
N LYS A 180 -19.15 -4.57 -22.35
CA LYS A 180 -19.51 -5.62 -21.39
C LYS A 180 -18.36 -5.84 -20.39
N PHE A 181 -17.10 -5.90 -20.88
CA PHE A 181 -15.90 -6.15 -20.09
C PHE A 181 -14.88 -5.02 -20.21
N THR A 182 -14.06 -4.89 -19.16
CA THR A 182 -12.88 -4.00 -19.14
C THR A 182 -11.70 -4.75 -18.56
N ILE A 183 -10.58 -4.79 -19.26
CA ILE A 183 -9.32 -5.32 -18.70
C ILE A 183 -8.81 -4.32 -17.65
N ALA A 184 -8.76 -4.75 -16.39
CA ALA A 184 -8.50 -3.93 -15.20
C ALA A 184 -7.27 -4.44 -14.42
N PHE A 185 -6.14 -4.59 -15.12
CA PHE A 185 -4.90 -5.09 -14.53
C PHE A 185 -4.08 -3.97 -13.92
N GLU A 186 -3.67 -4.11 -12.66
CA GLU A 186 -2.73 -3.20 -12.01
C GLU A 186 -1.32 -3.30 -12.62
N ASN A 187 -0.46 -2.34 -12.31
CA ASN A 187 0.92 -2.34 -12.80
C ASN A 187 1.74 -3.46 -12.13
N THR A 188 1.40 -3.80 -10.90
CA THR A 188 2.04 -4.84 -10.10
C THR A 188 1.06 -5.47 -9.13
N VAL A 189 1.44 -6.62 -8.55
CA VAL A 189 0.70 -7.30 -7.50
C VAL A 189 1.29 -6.91 -6.15
N MET A 190 0.52 -6.20 -5.33
CA MET A 190 0.87 -5.87 -3.95
C MET A 190 -0.39 -5.90 -3.08
N ASN A 191 -0.24 -6.34 -1.82
CA ASN A 191 -1.34 -6.34 -0.86
C ASN A 191 -1.84 -4.92 -0.62
N GLY A 192 -3.12 -4.69 -0.82
CA GLY A 192 -3.75 -3.38 -0.64
C GLY A 192 -3.68 -2.44 -1.85
N TYR A 193 -2.82 -2.72 -2.84
CA TYR A 193 -2.69 -1.85 -4.02
C TYR A 193 -3.84 -2.07 -4.99
N THR A 194 -4.85 -1.24 -4.85
CA THR A 194 -6.03 -1.18 -5.74
C THR A 194 -6.23 0.25 -6.20
N THR A 195 -6.39 0.46 -7.50
CA THR A 195 -6.46 1.79 -8.10
C THR A 195 -7.78 2.03 -8.84
N GLU A 196 -7.85 3.15 -9.55
CA GLU A 196 -8.97 3.51 -10.43
C GLU A 196 -9.29 2.45 -11.49
N LYS A 197 -8.38 1.52 -11.76
CA LYS A 197 -8.56 0.48 -12.78
C LYS A 197 -9.70 -0.46 -12.47
N LEU A 198 -9.89 -0.80 -11.18
CA LEU A 198 -11.05 -1.57 -10.72
C LEU A 198 -12.30 -0.70 -10.60
N ILE A 199 -12.14 0.53 -10.07
CA ILE A 199 -13.26 1.40 -9.71
C ILE A 199 -14.02 1.92 -10.92
N GLN A 200 -13.30 2.43 -11.92
CA GLN A 200 -13.91 3.04 -13.09
C GLN A 200 -14.81 2.09 -13.88
N PRO A 201 -14.41 0.83 -14.15
CA PRO A 201 -15.34 -0.14 -14.75
C PRO A 201 -16.54 -0.45 -13.86
N LEU A 202 -16.32 -0.56 -12.53
CA LEU A 202 -17.43 -0.78 -11.61
C LEU A 202 -18.43 0.37 -11.63
N ILE A 203 -18.01 1.62 -11.65
CA ILE A 203 -18.88 2.80 -11.81
C ILE A 203 -19.59 2.77 -13.17
N ALA A 204 -18.89 2.46 -14.23
CA ALA A 204 -19.43 2.41 -15.59
C ALA A 204 -20.41 1.24 -15.83
N GLY A 205 -20.54 0.31 -14.86
CA GLY A 205 -21.33 -0.91 -15.03
C GLY A 205 -20.73 -1.89 -16.05
N SER A 206 -19.43 -1.83 -16.32
CA SER A 206 -18.68 -2.82 -17.07
C SER A 206 -18.11 -3.87 -16.13
N ILE A 207 -18.00 -5.12 -16.53
CA ILE A 207 -17.43 -6.19 -15.72
C ILE A 207 -15.90 -6.09 -15.75
N PRO A 208 -15.23 -5.74 -14.63
CA PRO A 208 -13.78 -5.73 -14.60
C PRO A 208 -13.21 -7.15 -14.69
N ILE A 209 -12.18 -7.34 -15.51
CA ILE A 209 -11.30 -8.49 -15.45
C ILE A 209 -10.07 -8.01 -14.69
N TYR A 210 -9.96 -8.38 -13.42
CA TYR A 210 -9.04 -7.76 -12.47
C TYR A 210 -7.83 -8.64 -12.15
N TYR A 211 -6.64 -8.02 -12.23
CA TYR A 211 -5.38 -8.58 -11.77
C TYR A 211 -4.64 -7.54 -10.93
N GLY A 212 -4.27 -7.88 -9.69
CA GLY A 212 -3.60 -6.92 -8.79
C GLY A 212 -3.63 -7.39 -7.34
N ASN A 213 -4.20 -6.58 -6.46
CA ASN A 213 -4.26 -6.81 -5.02
C ASN A 213 -4.84 -8.20 -4.66
N PRO A 214 -4.06 -9.10 -4.03
CA PRO A 214 -4.55 -10.42 -3.61
C PRO A 214 -5.70 -10.35 -2.59
N ARG A 215 -5.76 -9.27 -1.81
CA ARG A 215 -6.77 -9.04 -0.76
C ARG A 215 -7.95 -8.19 -1.23
N VAL A 216 -8.13 -8.03 -2.54
CA VAL A 216 -9.18 -7.17 -3.13
C VAL A 216 -10.59 -7.52 -2.65
N VAL A 217 -10.86 -8.79 -2.38
CA VAL A 217 -12.17 -9.29 -1.92
C VAL A 217 -12.55 -8.87 -0.50
N GLU A 218 -11.63 -8.29 0.26
CA GLU A 218 -11.93 -7.71 1.58
C GLU A 218 -12.73 -6.40 1.45
N GLN A 219 -12.58 -5.68 0.35
CA GLN A 219 -13.24 -4.40 0.10
C GLN A 219 -14.29 -4.48 -1.03
N PHE A 220 -14.11 -5.41 -1.97
CA PHE A 220 -14.95 -5.54 -3.17
C PHE A 220 -15.63 -6.89 -3.23
N ASN A 221 -16.92 -6.88 -3.58
CA ASN A 221 -17.70 -8.08 -3.73
C ASN A 221 -17.27 -8.87 -4.97
N LYS A 222 -16.79 -10.10 -4.76
CA LYS A 222 -16.32 -11.00 -5.82
C LYS A 222 -17.36 -11.30 -6.90
N GLU A 223 -18.65 -11.15 -6.60
CA GLU A 223 -19.74 -11.36 -7.57
C GLU A 223 -19.83 -10.22 -8.61
N ALA A 224 -19.09 -9.10 -8.41
CA ALA A 224 -19.17 -7.92 -9.27
C ALA A 224 -18.06 -7.83 -10.33
N PHE A 225 -17.03 -8.70 -10.28
CA PHE A 225 -15.88 -8.68 -11.20
C PHE A 225 -15.29 -10.08 -11.35
N ILE A 226 -14.43 -10.26 -12.34
CA ILE A 226 -13.65 -11.49 -12.54
C ILE A 226 -12.28 -11.25 -11.87
N ASN A 227 -11.99 -11.96 -10.78
CA ASN A 227 -10.72 -11.86 -10.09
C ASN A 227 -9.75 -12.93 -10.60
N CYS A 228 -8.64 -12.53 -11.22
CA CYS A 228 -7.65 -13.49 -11.75
C CYS A 228 -7.06 -14.39 -10.66
N ASN A 229 -6.99 -13.92 -9.40
CA ASN A 229 -6.49 -14.71 -8.28
C ASN A 229 -7.35 -15.96 -8.01
N ASP A 230 -8.65 -15.95 -8.33
CA ASP A 230 -9.55 -17.09 -8.15
C ASP A 230 -9.22 -18.25 -9.11
N TYR A 231 -8.36 -18.01 -10.08
CA TYR A 231 -7.89 -18.95 -11.11
C TYR A 231 -6.37 -19.19 -11.02
N ASP A 232 -5.75 -18.96 -9.88
CA ASP A 232 -4.29 -19.04 -9.68
C ASP A 232 -3.51 -18.18 -10.70
N ASN A 233 -4.11 -17.08 -11.15
CA ASN A 233 -3.60 -16.21 -12.23
C ASN A 233 -3.34 -16.94 -13.56
N CYS A 234 -3.96 -18.09 -13.79
CA CYS A 234 -3.91 -18.81 -15.05
C CYS A 234 -4.77 -18.10 -16.11
N LEU A 235 -4.11 -17.44 -17.06
CA LEU A 235 -4.80 -16.58 -18.05
C LEU A 235 -5.81 -17.36 -18.91
N ASP A 236 -5.52 -18.60 -19.26
CA ASP A 236 -6.43 -19.43 -20.06
C ASP A 236 -7.75 -19.68 -19.32
N LYS A 237 -7.69 -20.02 -18.02
CA LYS A 237 -8.90 -20.20 -17.19
C LYS A 237 -9.70 -18.90 -17.02
N VAL A 238 -9.00 -17.76 -16.90
CA VAL A 238 -9.67 -16.45 -16.86
C VAL A 238 -10.39 -16.17 -18.17
N ILE A 239 -9.77 -16.48 -19.30
CA ILE A 239 -10.38 -16.34 -20.65
C ILE A 239 -11.60 -17.24 -20.80
N GLU A 240 -11.51 -18.52 -20.39
CA GLU A 240 -12.66 -19.43 -20.36
C GLU A 240 -13.84 -18.85 -19.57
N ARG A 241 -13.56 -18.23 -18.41
CA ARG A 241 -14.59 -17.57 -17.61
C ARG A 241 -15.18 -16.35 -18.31
N VAL A 242 -14.36 -15.55 -18.98
CA VAL A 242 -14.85 -14.39 -19.79
C VAL A 242 -15.76 -14.87 -20.90
N ILE A 243 -15.40 -15.95 -21.61
CA ILE A 243 -16.19 -16.54 -22.69
C ILE A 243 -17.52 -17.08 -22.16
N GLU A 244 -17.51 -17.78 -21.02
CA GLU A 244 -18.73 -18.25 -20.36
C GLU A 244 -19.70 -17.10 -20.07
N ILE A 245 -19.22 -16.02 -19.47
CA ILE A 245 -20.05 -14.85 -19.12
C ILE A 245 -20.50 -14.12 -20.39
N ASP A 246 -19.66 -14.03 -21.41
CA ASP A 246 -20.01 -13.37 -22.66
C ASP A 246 -21.16 -14.06 -23.39
N ASN A 247 -21.21 -15.37 -23.30
CA ASN A 247 -22.29 -16.22 -23.89
C ASN A 247 -23.51 -16.39 -22.97
N ASN A 248 -23.52 -15.78 -21.78
CA ASN A 248 -24.62 -15.89 -20.84
C ASN A 248 -25.04 -14.49 -20.31
N ASP A 249 -26.02 -13.88 -20.97
CA ASP A 249 -26.51 -12.54 -20.62
C ASP A 249 -27.13 -12.48 -19.20
N ASP A 250 -27.69 -13.59 -18.68
CA ASP A 250 -28.19 -13.61 -17.30
C ASP A 250 -27.06 -13.50 -16.29
N LEU A 251 -25.97 -14.20 -16.53
CA LEU A 251 -24.79 -14.18 -15.70
C LEU A 251 -24.11 -12.80 -15.78
N ALA A 252 -23.95 -12.24 -16.97
CA ALA A 252 -23.40 -10.90 -17.17
C ALA A 252 -24.25 -9.83 -16.47
N TYR A 253 -25.57 -9.91 -16.60
CA TYR A 253 -26.50 -8.99 -15.95
C TYR A 253 -26.41 -9.09 -14.42
N LYS A 254 -26.39 -10.32 -13.88
CA LYS A 254 -26.21 -10.56 -12.43
C LYS A 254 -24.92 -9.91 -11.93
N MET A 255 -23.80 -10.08 -12.62
CA MET A 255 -22.52 -9.49 -12.22
C MET A 255 -22.54 -7.96 -12.26
N ILE A 256 -23.10 -7.38 -13.32
CA ILE A 256 -23.20 -5.92 -13.47
C ILE A 256 -24.09 -5.29 -12.39
N THR A 257 -25.15 -5.97 -11.99
CA THR A 257 -26.12 -5.46 -11.00
C THR A 257 -25.79 -5.86 -9.56
N SER A 258 -24.81 -6.74 -9.35
CA SER A 258 -24.35 -7.10 -8.00
C SER A 258 -23.82 -5.88 -7.26
N TYR A 259 -24.12 -5.79 -5.95
CA TYR A 259 -23.56 -4.74 -5.11
C TYR A 259 -22.02 -4.84 -5.10
N PRO A 260 -21.29 -3.79 -5.49
CA PRO A 260 -19.87 -3.94 -5.82
C PRO A 260 -18.93 -3.94 -4.62
N LEU A 261 -19.39 -3.51 -3.45
CA LEU A 261 -18.59 -3.37 -2.24
C LEU A 261 -18.95 -4.42 -1.20
N THR A 262 -18.07 -4.65 -0.25
CA THR A 262 -18.40 -5.43 0.96
C THR A 262 -19.14 -4.55 1.98
N GLU A 263 -19.81 -5.16 2.96
CA GLU A 263 -20.53 -4.44 4.00
C GLU A 263 -19.63 -3.57 4.89
N SER A 264 -18.35 -3.90 4.98
CA SER A 264 -17.35 -3.17 5.76
C SER A 264 -16.87 -1.87 5.11
N TYR A 265 -17.26 -1.58 3.86
CA TYR A 265 -16.77 -0.40 3.15
C TYR A 265 -17.49 0.88 3.60
N SER A 266 -16.74 1.95 3.85
CA SER A 266 -17.25 3.29 4.15
C SER A 266 -16.69 4.34 3.16
N PHE A 267 -17.48 5.43 2.95
CA PHE A 267 -17.09 6.55 2.07
C PHE A 267 -16.50 7.73 2.85
N ASP A 268 -15.82 7.46 3.95
CA ASP A 268 -15.34 8.46 4.91
C ASP A 268 -13.84 8.79 4.77
N TRP A 269 -13.23 8.45 3.60
CA TRP A 269 -11.80 8.63 3.38
C TRP A 269 -11.33 10.08 3.64
N ARG A 270 -12.15 11.07 3.28
CA ARG A 270 -11.81 12.49 3.45
C ARG A 270 -11.74 12.86 4.92
N GLU A 271 -12.71 12.45 5.70
CA GLU A 271 -12.74 12.68 7.16
C GLU A 271 -11.57 11.98 7.86
N LYS A 272 -11.28 10.75 7.49
CA LYS A 272 -10.13 10.01 8.00
C LYS A 272 -8.80 10.73 7.71
N LEU A 273 -8.65 11.21 6.47
CA LEU A 273 -7.46 11.93 6.05
C LEU A 273 -7.33 13.28 6.77
N GLU A 274 -8.42 14.04 6.87
CA GLU A 274 -8.45 15.31 7.58
C GLU A 274 -8.06 15.13 9.06
N ASN A 275 -8.69 14.19 9.74
CA ASN A 275 -8.36 13.88 11.14
C ASN A 275 -6.91 13.44 11.33
N PHE A 276 -6.38 12.65 10.40
CA PHE A 276 -4.97 12.25 10.43
C PHE A 276 -4.02 13.43 10.27
N LEU A 277 -4.27 14.32 9.29
CA LEU A 277 -3.45 15.51 9.07
C LEU A 277 -3.53 16.50 10.24
N ILE A 278 -4.72 16.74 10.79
CA ILE A 278 -4.90 17.59 11.97
C ILE A 278 -4.13 17.01 13.16
N ASN A 279 -4.21 15.70 13.41
CA ASN A 279 -3.47 15.06 14.49
C ASN A 279 -1.95 15.26 14.35
N ILE A 280 -1.40 15.17 13.14
CA ILE A 280 0.02 15.45 12.87
C ILE A 280 0.36 16.88 13.24
N ILE A 281 -0.40 17.86 12.74
CA ILE A 281 -0.13 19.29 12.97
C ILE A 281 -0.24 19.67 14.45
N GLU A 282 -1.22 19.11 15.16
CA GLU A 282 -1.44 19.42 16.59
C GLU A 282 -0.40 18.77 17.52
N LYS A 283 0.25 17.67 17.11
CA LYS A 283 1.40 17.10 17.81
C LYS A 283 2.66 17.97 17.73
N GLY A 284 2.67 18.93 16.82
CA GLY A 284 3.77 19.87 16.63
C GLY A 284 4.80 19.42 15.61
N ASN A 285 5.86 20.22 15.46
CA ASN A 285 6.86 20.09 14.40
C ASN A 285 8.09 19.26 14.80
N LYS A 286 7.99 18.42 15.82
CA LYS A 286 9.10 17.57 16.27
C LYS A 286 9.12 16.28 15.46
N SER A 287 10.13 16.14 14.60
CA SER A 287 10.40 14.90 13.87
C SER A 287 10.81 13.76 14.83
N PHE A 288 10.48 12.53 14.49
CA PHE A 288 10.90 11.35 15.24
C PHE A 288 12.40 11.04 15.11
N ASN A 289 13.12 11.68 14.18
CA ASN A 289 14.55 11.47 13.91
C ASN A 289 14.92 10.00 13.66
N ILE A 290 14.14 9.34 12.87
CA ILE A 290 14.19 7.91 12.66
C ILE A 290 15.52 7.43 12.06
N GLY A 291 16.21 8.26 11.27
CA GLY A 291 17.55 7.97 10.72
C GLY A 291 18.68 7.83 11.76
N LYS A 292 18.39 7.86 13.07
CA LYS A 292 19.33 7.57 14.15
C LYS A 292 19.22 6.17 14.70
N SER A 293 18.39 5.36 14.13
CA SER A 293 18.19 4.00 14.61
C SER A 293 19.43 3.13 14.38
N PHE A 294 19.51 2.17 15.15
CA PHE A 294 20.39 1.05 15.35
C PHE A 294 21.27 0.68 14.15
N ASP A 295 22.57 0.66 14.35
CA ASP A 295 23.63 0.34 13.42
C ASP A 295 23.29 -0.56 12.23
N ASN A 296 23.65 -0.09 11.05
CA ASN A 296 23.63 -0.82 9.75
C ASN A 296 22.27 -1.22 9.18
N HIS A 297 21.16 -1.12 9.91
CA HIS A 297 19.83 -1.42 9.37
C HIS A 297 19.45 -0.39 8.30
N SER A 298 19.68 0.89 8.58
CA SER A 298 19.46 1.99 7.65
C SER A 298 20.36 1.96 6.40
N GLN A 299 21.60 1.45 6.52
CA GLN A 299 22.49 1.31 5.38
C GLN A 299 22.04 0.21 4.42
N GLU A 300 21.61 -0.94 4.93
CA GLU A 300 21.08 -2.02 4.08
C GLU A 300 19.76 -1.61 3.40
N LEU A 301 18.89 -0.88 4.08
CA LEU A 301 17.66 -0.36 3.50
C LEU A 301 17.92 0.79 2.50
N SER A 302 18.94 1.63 2.71
CA SER A 302 19.31 2.71 1.79
C SER A 302 19.87 2.22 0.45
N GLU A 303 20.50 1.06 0.42
CA GLU A 303 20.95 0.42 -0.83
C GLU A 303 19.77 -0.05 -1.69
N TYR A 304 18.61 -0.33 -1.09
CA TYR A 304 17.36 -0.67 -1.80
C TYR A 304 16.51 0.55 -2.16
N SER A 305 16.88 1.76 -1.69
CA SER A 305 16.07 2.98 -1.84
C SER A 305 16.07 3.60 -3.23
N THR A 306 16.87 3.12 -4.15
CA THR A 306 16.95 3.66 -5.52
C THR A 306 15.98 3.01 -6.50
N ASP A 307 15.48 1.81 -6.21
CA ASP A 307 14.50 1.13 -7.05
C ASP A 307 13.35 0.57 -6.19
N VAL A 308 12.23 1.28 -6.18
CA VAL A 308 10.94 0.78 -5.69
C VAL A 308 11.08 -0.12 -4.45
N LEU A 309 11.14 0.49 -3.28
CA LEU A 309 11.14 -0.21 -2.00
C LEU A 309 9.93 -1.15 -1.93
N ASN A 310 10.14 -2.39 -2.33
CA ASN A 310 9.17 -3.45 -2.20
C ASN A 310 9.25 -3.94 -0.76
N GLY A 311 8.17 -3.82 -0.01
CA GLY A 311 8.09 -4.31 1.38
C GLY A 311 8.60 -5.76 1.51
N LYS A 312 8.48 -6.57 0.46
CA LYS A 312 9.04 -7.92 0.40
C LYS A 312 10.56 -7.94 0.51
N LEU A 313 11.28 -7.05 -0.17
CA LEU A 313 12.76 -6.98 -0.09
C LEU A 313 13.20 -6.57 1.32
N ILE A 314 12.51 -5.64 1.95
CA ILE A 314 12.77 -5.23 3.34
C ILE A 314 12.57 -6.43 4.29
N ALA A 315 11.43 -7.13 4.15
CA ALA A 315 11.12 -8.30 4.97
C ALA A 315 12.18 -9.41 4.81
N GLU A 316 12.54 -9.73 3.56
CA GLU A 316 13.56 -10.74 3.26
C GLU A 316 14.94 -10.36 3.81
N ALA A 317 15.34 -9.08 3.71
CA ALA A 317 16.61 -8.58 4.24
C ALA A 317 16.67 -8.71 5.77
N ILE A 318 15.62 -8.32 6.47
CA ILE A 318 15.54 -8.41 7.92
C ILE A 318 15.61 -9.88 8.39
N ILE A 319 14.82 -10.77 7.82
CA ILE A 319 14.83 -12.18 8.16
C ILE A 319 16.20 -12.83 7.84
N LYS A 320 16.79 -12.50 6.69
CA LYS A 320 18.13 -12.95 6.31
C LYS A 320 19.19 -12.49 7.31
N LYS A 321 19.11 -11.24 7.77
CA LYS A 321 20.02 -10.69 8.79
C LYS A 321 19.88 -11.43 10.12
N ILE A 322 18.66 -11.65 10.61
CA ILE A 322 18.42 -12.38 11.86
C ILE A 322 18.98 -13.80 11.79
N ARG A 323 18.83 -14.48 10.65
CA ARG A 323 19.36 -15.86 10.44
C ARG A 323 20.88 -15.97 10.49
N GLN A 324 21.63 -14.89 10.45
CA GLN A 324 23.09 -14.90 10.59
C GLN A 324 23.53 -15.19 12.04
N TYR A 325 22.62 -15.04 13.01
CA TYR A 325 22.93 -15.20 14.43
C TYR A 325 22.43 -16.54 14.95
N SER A 326 23.28 -17.21 15.73
CA SER A 326 22.94 -18.48 16.36
C SER A 326 22.05 -18.34 17.61
N CYS A 327 22.01 -17.15 18.19
CA CYS A 327 21.23 -16.84 19.40
C CYS A 327 20.39 -15.58 19.16
N VAL A 328 19.06 -15.73 19.25
CA VAL A 328 18.10 -14.65 19.05
C VAL A 328 17.31 -14.41 20.33
N TYR A 329 17.29 -13.19 20.79
CA TYR A 329 16.48 -12.74 21.92
C TYR A 329 15.53 -11.63 21.48
N ILE A 330 14.38 -11.53 22.15
CA ILE A 330 13.41 -10.44 21.93
C ILE A 330 13.33 -9.62 23.21
N TYR A 331 13.70 -8.33 23.16
CA TYR A 331 13.50 -7.43 24.28
C TYR A 331 12.10 -6.82 24.21
N GLY A 332 11.24 -7.21 25.17
CA GLY A 332 9.84 -6.86 25.27
C GLY A 332 8.93 -8.09 25.14
N ASP A 333 8.03 -8.27 26.12
CA ASP A 333 7.06 -9.37 26.19
C ASP A 333 5.61 -8.91 25.93
N GLY A 334 5.46 -7.71 25.42
CA GLY A 334 4.17 -7.09 25.06
C GLY A 334 3.72 -7.41 23.62
N LYS A 335 2.77 -6.62 23.11
CA LYS A 335 2.15 -6.79 21.79
C LYS A 335 3.18 -6.94 20.65
N TYR A 336 4.21 -6.09 20.62
CA TYR A 336 5.25 -6.16 19.57
C TYR A 336 6.15 -7.38 19.73
N GLY A 337 6.56 -7.70 20.94
CA GLY A 337 7.39 -8.87 21.21
C GLY A 337 6.71 -10.19 20.85
N THR A 338 5.44 -10.35 21.20
CA THR A 338 4.67 -11.56 20.87
C THR A 338 4.44 -11.69 19.36
N LYS A 339 4.08 -10.61 18.67
CA LYS A 339 3.95 -10.61 17.19
C LYS A 339 5.29 -10.90 16.49
N THR A 340 6.41 -10.40 17.03
CA THR A 340 7.76 -10.69 16.53
C THR A 340 8.08 -12.16 16.68
N ALA A 341 7.77 -12.76 17.84
CA ALA A 341 8.00 -14.18 18.07
C ALA A 341 7.20 -15.06 17.11
N ASP A 342 5.92 -14.74 16.88
CA ASP A 342 5.07 -15.46 15.93
C ASP A 342 5.72 -15.48 14.54
N ILE A 343 6.17 -14.31 14.05
CA ILE A 343 6.87 -14.17 12.77
C ILE A 343 8.15 -15.01 12.70
N LEU A 344 8.97 -14.99 13.75
CA LEU A 344 10.22 -15.75 13.77
C LEU A 344 9.95 -17.27 13.77
N MET A 345 8.96 -17.73 14.52
CA MET A 345 8.55 -19.14 14.54
C MET A 345 8.02 -19.60 13.18
N GLU A 346 7.19 -18.80 12.50
CA GLU A 346 6.71 -19.05 11.14
C GLU A 346 7.87 -19.15 10.14
N ASN A 347 8.96 -18.43 10.40
CA ASN A 347 10.17 -18.45 9.58
C ASN A 347 11.23 -19.46 10.07
N ASN A 348 10.89 -20.39 10.98
CA ASN A 348 11.79 -21.40 11.54
C ASN A 348 13.04 -20.82 12.22
N ILE A 349 12.90 -19.68 12.90
CA ILE A 349 13.97 -19.05 13.69
C ILE A 349 13.73 -19.33 15.17
N GLU A 350 14.69 -19.99 15.83
CA GLU A 350 14.62 -20.31 17.25
C GLU A 350 14.86 -19.07 18.11
N ILE A 351 13.96 -18.84 19.07
CA ILE A 351 14.04 -17.74 20.04
C ILE A 351 14.47 -18.32 21.39
N LYS A 352 15.55 -17.81 21.95
CA LYS A 352 16.07 -18.28 23.26
C LYS A 352 15.22 -17.79 24.43
N ALA A 353 14.86 -16.52 24.44
CA ALA A 353 13.99 -15.95 25.47
C ALA A 353 13.46 -14.57 25.08
N TYR A 354 12.37 -14.16 25.76
CA TYR A 354 12.04 -12.76 25.92
C TYR A 354 12.89 -12.14 27.05
N LEU A 355 13.42 -10.94 26.79
CA LEU A 355 14.15 -10.14 27.78
C LEU A 355 13.23 -9.02 28.30
N VAL A 356 13.20 -8.83 29.61
CA VAL A 356 12.39 -7.81 30.29
C VAL A 356 13.18 -7.14 31.41
N SER A 357 12.83 -5.91 31.75
CA SER A 357 13.47 -5.18 32.86
C SER A 357 13.16 -5.78 34.23
N LYS A 358 11.99 -6.42 34.39
CA LYS A 358 11.56 -7.09 35.62
C LYS A 358 10.90 -8.41 35.24
N SER A 359 11.48 -9.53 35.71
CA SER A 359 10.95 -10.86 35.43
C SER A 359 9.63 -11.12 36.17
N LYS A 360 8.76 -11.89 35.52
CA LYS A 360 7.51 -12.42 36.08
C LYS A 360 7.51 -13.95 36.14
N ASN A 361 8.67 -14.63 35.93
CA ASN A 361 8.81 -16.08 35.89
C ASN A 361 7.69 -16.77 35.09
N LYS A 362 7.50 -16.39 33.84
CA LYS A 362 6.47 -16.93 32.96
C LYS A 362 7.08 -17.39 31.64
N THR A 363 6.32 -18.17 30.90
CA THR A 363 6.58 -18.48 29.49
C THR A 363 5.47 -17.88 28.62
N ILE A 364 5.80 -17.50 27.41
CA ILE A 364 4.84 -17.06 26.38
C ILE A 364 5.10 -17.92 25.14
N ASN A 365 4.11 -18.65 24.67
CA ASN A 365 4.23 -19.58 23.53
C ASN A 365 5.41 -20.58 23.71
N ASN A 366 5.61 -21.09 24.93
CA ASN A 366 6.72 -21.95 25.34
C ASN A 366 8.12 -21.29 25.32
N ILE A 367 8.22 -19.99 25.09
CA ILE A 367 9.47 -19.23 25.13
C ILE A 367 9.62 -18.62 26.54
N PRO A 368 10.76 -18.82 27.21
CA PRO A 368 11.02 -18.26 28.54
C PRO A 368 10.98 -16.72 28.52
N VAL A 369 10.42 -16.13 29.59
CA VAL A 369 10.54 -14.69 29.86
C VAL A 369 11.52 -14.51 31.00
N ILE A 370 12.69 -13.93 30.73
CA ILE A 370 13.77 -13.77 31.69
C ILE A 370 14.06 -12.28 31.92
N GLN A 371 14.49 -11.97 33.15
CA GLN A 371 15.00 -10.63 33.42
C GLN A 371 16.33 -10.45 32.71
N PHE A 372 16.49 -9.32 32.04
CA PHE A 372 17.77 -8.98 31.41
C PHE A 372 18.88 -8.89 32.46
N ASP A 373 19.83 -9.83 32.39
CA ASP A 373 21.07 -9.87 33.19
C ASP A 373 22.24 -10.07 32.22
N GLU A 374 23.28 -9.23 32.34
CA GLU A 374 24.44 -9.26 31.46
C GLU A 374 25.24 -10.55 31.50
N LYS A 375 25.10 -11.36 32.58
CA LYS A 375 25.87 -12.58 32.76
C LYS A 375 25.37 -13.76 31.92
N ASP A 376 24.12 -13.73 31.51
CA ASP A 376 23.46 -14.89 30.89
C ASP A 376 23.25 -14.74 29.38
N ILE A 377 23.63 -13.62 28.79
CA ILE A 377 23.38 -13.31 27.37
C ILE A 377 24.71 -13.16 26.63
N SER A 378 24.91 -13.98 25.59
CA SER A 378 26.09 -13.88 24.72
C SER A 378 26.16 -12.50 24.03
N LYS A 379 27.36 -11.94 23.99
CA LYS A 379 27.62 -10.67 23.28
C LYS A 379 27.48 -10.83 21.75
N ASP A 380 27.57 -12.04 21.22
CA ASP A 380 27.40 -12.37 19.81
C ASP A 380 25.92 -12.64 19.45
N ALA A 381 25.02 -12.62 20.43
CA ALA A 381 23.59 -12.77 20.17
C ALA A 381 23.00 -11.52 19.51
N VAL A 382 21.96 -11.69 18.68
CA VAL A 382 21.13 -10.59 18.26
C VAL A 382 19.99 -10.37 19.26
N ILE A 383 19.76 -9.09 19.61
CA ILE A 383 18.62 -8.68 20.43
C ILE A 383 17.66 -7.86 19.57
N LEU A 384 16.46 -8.39 19.36
CA LEU A 384 15.39 -7.71 18.67
C LEU A 384 14.67 -6.83 19.68
N ILE A 385 14.71 -5.50 19.47
CA ILE A 385 14.08 -4.54 20.36
C ILE A 385 12.63 -4.34 19.90
N ALA A 386 11.70 -5.08 20.52
CA ALA A 386 10.30 -5.13 20.18
C ALA A 386 9.43 -4.48 21.26
N VAL A 387 9.69 -3.21 21.52
CA VAL A 387 8.95 -2.33 22.45
C VAL A 387 8.37 -1.14 21.67
N ARG A 388 7.60 -0.28 22.33
CA ARG A 388 7.10 0.95 21.70
C ARG A 388 8.27 1.81 21.20
N GLU A 389 8.09 2.46 20.08
CA GLU A 389 9.11 3.23 19.39
C GLU A 389 9.79 4.28 20.30
N GLU A 390 9.00 4.98 21.12
CA GLU A 390 9.49 6.00 22.05
C GLU A 390 10.56 5.47 23.02
N ALA A 391 10.51 4.18 23.35
CA ALA A 391 11.43 3.52 24.28
C ALA A 391 12.60 2.80 23.56
N GLN A 392 12.57 2.67 22.24
CA GLN A 392 13.55 1.86 21.51
C GLN A 392 14.96 2.45 21.57
N ASN A 393 15.08 3.76 21.36
CA ASN A 393 16.38 4.45 21.36
C ASN A 393 17.05 4.39 22.73
N ASP A 394 16.32 4.72 23.80
CA ASP A 394 16.86 4.67 25.16
C ASP A 394 17.30 3.26 25.54
N LEU A 395 16.53 2.27 25.13
CA LEU A 395 16.84 0.86 25.37
C LEU A 395 18.05 0.39 24.57
N ALA A 396 18.16 0.79 23.30
CA ALA A 396 19.33 0.49 22.49
C ALA A 396 20.60 1.09 23.04
N ASP A 397 20.56 2.35 23.46
CA ASP A 397 21.71 3.02 24.06
C ASP A 397 22.13 2.35 25.37
N MET A 398 21.18 1.95 26.20
CA MET A 398 21.43 1.17 27.41
C MET A 398 22.10 -0.17 27.09
N LEU A 399 21.64 -0.89 26.07
CA LEU A 399 22.22 -2.17 25.65
C LEU A 399 23.62 -2.00 25.07
N LYS A 400 23.87 -0.95 24.26
CA LYS A 400 25.19 -0.62 23.73
C LYS A 400 26.21 -0.28 24.85
N GLN A 401 25.79 0.51 25.84
CA GLN A 401 26.63 0.80 27.02
C GLN A 401 27.02 -0.47 27.78
N LYS A 402 26.19 -1.51 27.69
CA LYS A 402 26.45 -2.84 28.28
C LYS A 402 27.18 -3.79 27.32
N GLY A 403 27.63 -3.31 26.16
CA GLY A 403 28.44 -4.05 25.19
C GLY A 403 27.65 -4.98 24.26
N TYR A 404 26.35 -4.75 24.06
CA TYR A 404 25.55 -5.45 23.07
C TYR A 404 25.38 -4.55 21.84
N TYR A 405 25.90 -4.98 20.71
CA TYR A 405 25.91 -4.17 19.48
C TYR A 405 25.05 -4.76 18.36
N ASN A 406 24.71 -6.06 18.42
CA ASN A 406 23.86 -6.71 17.45
C ASN A 406 22.38 -6.46 17.82
N LEU A 407 21.89 -5.27 17.51
CA LEU A 407 20.56 -4.80 17.85
C LEU A 407 19.75 -4.57 16.59
N ILE A 408 18.50 -5.03 16.57
CA ILE A 408 17.54 -4.78 15.48
C ILE A 408 16.26 -4.25 16.12
N ALA A 409 15.85 -3.04 15.73
CA ALA A 409 14.56 -2.50 16.14
C ALA A 409 13.44 -3.19 15.36
N ILE A 410 12.41 -3.63 16.07
CA ILE A 410 11.20 -4.22 15.49
C ILE A 410 10.00 -3.43 15.98
N ASP A 411 9.49 -2.59 15.11
CA ASP A 411 8.32 -1.76 15.34
C ASP A 411 7.07 -2.30 14.60
N GLY A 412 5.98 -1.58 14.71
CA GLY A 412 4.72 -1.95 14.05
C GLY A 412 4.83 -1.97 12.52
N TYR A 413 5.65 -1.12 11.94
CA TYR A 413 5.93 -1.09 10.51
C TYR A 413 6.65 -2.35 10.04
N ILE A 414 7.74 -2.72 10.68
CA ILE A 414 8.52 -3.93 10.35
C ILE A 414 7.67 -5.19 10.51
N ILE A 415 6.90 -5.30 11.61
CA ILE A 415 5.97 -6.41 11.83
C ILE A 415 4.95 -6.51 10.69
N SER A 416 4.37 -5.38 10.28
CA SER A 416 3.34 -5.35 9.24
C SER A 416 3.89 -5.74 7.88
N ILE A 417 5.08 -5.25 7.52
CA ILE A 417 5.76 -5.60 6.26
C ILE A 417 6.06 -7.09 6.19
N ILE A 418 6.65 -7.66 7.24
CA ILE A 418 7.01 -9.07 7.25
C ILE A 418 5.74 -9.94 7.11
N LYS A 419 4.68 -9.63 7.86
CA LYS A 419 3.40 -10.35 7.75
C LYS A 419 2.71 -10.22 6.41
N ALA A 420 2.87 -9.11 5.73
CA ALA A 420 2.23 -8.88 4.43
C ALA A 420 3.01 -9.51 3.25
N CYS A 421 4.31 -9.77 3.41
CA CYS A 421 5.21 -10.07 2.30
C CYS A 421 5.87 -11.45 2.38
N LEU A 422 5.89 -12.09 3.52
CA LEU A 422 6.40 -13.45 3.77
C LEU A 422 5.29 -14.39 4.23
#